data_1ef3ca29c019da7c6bcd973970c321df
#
_entry.id   1ef3ca29c019da7c6bcd973970c321df
#
_cell.length_a   1.000
_cell.length_b   1.000
_cell.length_c   1.000
_cell.angle_alpha   90.00
_cell.angle_beta   90.00
_cell.angle_gamma   90.00
#
_symmetry.space_group_name_H-M   'P 1'
#
loop_
_entity.id
_entity.type
_entity.pdbx_description
1 polymer ?
#
loop_
_entity_poly.entity_id
_entity_poly.type
_entity_poly.pdbx_seq_one_letter_code
_entity_poly.pdbx_strand_id
1 'polypeptide(L)'
;MPEAKKRMGMYPHEFSGGMRQRVMIAMALLCRPKLLIADEPTTALDVTVQAQIMTLLNELKREFNTAIIMITHDLGVVAGICDQVMVMYAGRTMEYGTAEQIFYHPTHPYSIGLMDAIPRLDGNEEHLVTIPGNPPNLLHLPKGCPFSPRCQFATEQCQTAPKLTTFNHSQLRNCWLPVEKFTL
;
A
#
# COMPACT_ATOMS: atom_id res chain seq x y z
N MET A 1 3.59 -17.95 19.55
CA MET A 1 3.60 -17.14 20.81
C MET A 1 4.17 -18.01 21.93
N PRO A 2 5.32 -17.67 22.49
CA PRO A 2 5.91 -18.46 23.58
C PRO A 2 4.98 -18.42 24.82
N GLU A 3 4.88 -19.55 25.51
CA GLU A 3 4.11 -19.71 26.77
C GLU A 3 2.64 -19.29 26.69
N ALA A 4 1.96 -19.57 25.58
CA ALA A 4 0.58 -19.14 25.34
C ALA A 4 -0.37 -19.46 26.52
N LYS A 5 -0.25 -20.65 27.12
CA LYS A 5 -1.10 -21.05 28.26
C LYS A 5 -0.96 -20.15 29.49
N LYS A 6 0.26 -19.71 29.82
CA LYS A 6 0.49 -18.78 30.94
C LYS A 6 -0.09 -17.39 30.70
N ARG A 7 -0.19 -17.01 29.43
CA ARG A 7 -0.63 -15.67 28.99
C ARG A 7 -2.14 -15.55 28.81
N MET A 8 -2.89 -16.65 28.83
CA MET A 8 -4.35 -16.61 28.64
C MET A 8 -5.09 -15.84 29.73
N GLY A 9 -4.51 -15.68 30.93
CA GLY A 9 -5.10 -14.87 32.02
C GLY A 9 -4.66 -13.41 32.04
N MET A 10 -3.80 -12.97 31.11
CA MET A 10 -3.27 -11.60 31.09
C MET A 10 -4.25 -10.64 30.40
N TYR A 11 -4.24 -9.40 30.84
CA TYR A 11 -5.00 -8.32 30.23
C TYR A 11 -4.28 -7.74 29.00
N PRO A 12 -5.02 -7.14 28.03
CA PRO A 12 -4.41 -6.57 26.81
C PRO A 12 -3.28 -5.56 27.06
N HIS A 13 -3.34 -4.79 28.13
CA HIS A 13 -2.31 -3.80 28.47
C HIS A 13 -1.01 -4.42 28.98
N GLU A 14 -1.02 -5.69 29.39
CA GLU A 14 0.17 -6.42 29.83
C GLU A 14 0.95 -7.03 28.66
N PHE A 15 0.39 -6.96 27.44
CA PHE A 15 1.04 -7.43 26.20
C PHE A 15 1.84 -6.31 25.53
N SER A 16 3.01 -6.64 24.99
CA SER A 16 3.70 -5.76 24.05
C SER A 16 2.89 -5.55 22.76
N GLY A 17 3.22 -4.50 21.99
CA GLY A 17 2.54 -4.22 20.71
C GLY A 17 2.50 -5.42 19.77
N GLY A 18 3.65 -6.05 19.52
CA GLY A 18 3.74 -7.23 18.68
C GLY A 18 3.01 -8.45 19.24
N MET A 19 2.90 -8.59 20.57
CA MET A 19 2.09 -9.64 21.18
C MET A 19 0.60 -9.39 20.98
N ARG A 20 0.13 -8.16 21.16
CA ARG A 20 -1.27 -7.77 20.88
C ARG A 20 -1.62 -8.07 19.43
N GLN A 21 -0.73 -7.68 18.49
CA GLN A 21 -0.94 -7.94 17.07
C GLN A 21 -1.09 -9.43 16.75
N ARG A 22 -0.22 -10.29 17.34
CA ARG A 22 -0.33 -11.75 17.16
C ARG A 22 -1.63 -12.32 17.73
N VAL A 23 -2.13 -11.79 18.85
CA VAL A 23 -3.43 -12.19 19.41
C VAL A 23 -4.57 -11.77 18.47
N MET A 24 -4.55 -10.54 17.94
CA MET A 24 -5.55 -10.07 16.97
C MET A 24 -5.57 -10.93 15.71
N ILE A 25 -4.39 -11.27 15.16
CA ILE A 25 -4.27 -12.17 14.00
C ILE A 25 -4.85 -13.55 14.34
N ALA A 26 -4.51 -14.11 15.50
CA ALA A 26 -5.05 -15.40 15.94
C ALA A 26 -6.57 -15.37 16.05
N MET A 27 -7.14 -14.32 16.63
CA MET A 27 -8.59 -14.12 16.73
C MET A 27 -9.26 -14.05 15.35
N ALA A 28 -8.68 -13.31 14.41
CA ALA A 28 -9.21 -13.17 13.06
C ALA A 28 -9.21 -14.51 12.28
N LEU A 29 -8.27 -15.40 12.59
CA LEU A 29 -8.11 -16.70 11.92
C LEU A 29 -8.91 -17.84 12.57
N LEU A 30 -9.51 -17.64 13.76
CA LEU A 30 -10.26 -18.69 14.46
C LEU A 30 -11.37 -19.32 13.59
N CYS A 31 -12.03 -18.51 12.76
CA CYS A 31 -13.10 -18.95 11.87
C CYS A 31 -12.61 -19.43 10.50
N ARG A 32 -11.29 -19.56 10.28
CA ARG A 32 -10.68 -19.96 9.01
C ARG A 32 -11.25 -19.17 7.83
N PRO A 33 -11.14 -17.84 7.80
CA PRO A 33 -11.73 -17.02 6.76
C PRO A 33 -11.04 -17.27 5.42
N LYS A 34 -11.77 -17.16 4.31
CA LYS A 34 -11.20 -17.18 2.95
C LYS A 34 -10.50 -15.87 2.60
N LEU A 35 -10.87 -14.77 3.27
CA LEU A 35 -10.31 -13.43 3.08
C LEU A 35 -10.04 -12.79 4.44
N LEU A 36 -8.81 -12.32 4.64
CA LEU A 36 -8.38 -11.52 5.77
C LEU A 36 -8.11 -10.09 5.31
N ILE A 37 -8.71 -9.10 5.97
CA ILE A 37 -8.41 -7.69 5.76
C ILE A 37 -7.49 -7.23 6.90
N ALA A 38 -6.28 -6.81 6.57
CA ALA A 38 -5.27 -6.30 7.48
C ALA A 38 -5.09 -4.81 7.24
N ASP A 39 -5.73 -4.00 8.09
CA ASP A 39 -5.67 -2.54 8.04
C ASP A 39 -4.53 -2.06 8.94
N GLU A 40 -3.48 -1.52 8.34
CA GLU A 40 -2.25 -1.06 8.97
C GLU A 40 -1.68 -2.05 10.01
N PRO A 41 -1.44 -3.32 9.66
CA PRO A 41 -1.14 -4.36 10.63
C PRO A 41 0.20 -4.21 11.35
N THR A 42 1.05 -3.29 10.90
CA THR A 42 2.39 -3.05 11.46
C THR A 42 2.56 -1.64 12.03
N THR A 43 1.52 -0.82 12.04
CA THR A 43 1.57 0.54 12.60
C THR A 43 1.95 0.51 14.07
N ALA A 44 2.85 1.41 14.48
CA ALA A 44 3.40 1.53 15.82
C ALA A 44 4.22 0.30 16.32
N LEU A 45 4.72 -0.53 15.42
CA LEU A 45 5.66 -1.60 15.72
C LEU A 45 7.08 -1.18 15.30
N ASP A 46 8.08 -1.66 16.03
CA ASP A 46 9.47 -1.54 15.60
C ASP A 46 9.72 -2.43 14.35
N VAL A 47 10.77 -2.08 13.58
CA VAL A 47 11.10 -2.72 12.30
C VAL A 47 11.28 -4.25 12.44
N THR A 48 11.87 -4.70 13.55
CA THR A 48 12.10 -6.13 13.79
C THR A 48 10.79 -6.87 14.02
N VAL A 49 9.90 -6.32 14.84
CA VAL A 49 8.57 -6.90 15.10
C VAL A 49 7.70 -6.83 13.86
N GLN A 50 7.77 -5.73 13.09
CA GLN A 50 7.10 -5.61 11.80
C GLN A 50 7.48 -6.77 10.86
N ALA A 51 8.78 -7.01 10.65
CA ALA A 51 9.26 -8.13 9.82
C ALA A 51 8.74 -9.49 10.30
N GLN A 52 8.69 -9.71 11.63
CA GLN A 52 8.15 -10.95 12.20
C GLN A 52 6.64 -11.11 11.95
N ILE A 53 5.85 -10.03 12.04
CA ILE A 53 4.41 -10.04 11.74
C ILE A 53 4.18 -10.34 10.25
N MET A 54 4.99 -9.75 9.37
CA MET A 54 4.89 -9.97 7.93
C MET A 54 5.23 -11.42 7.55
N THR A 55 6.28 -11.98 8.14
CA THR A 55 6.62 -13.41 7.99
C THR A 55 5.45 -14.30 8.45
N LEU A 56 4.90 -14.01 9.63
CA LEU A 56 3.74 -14.74 10.16
C LEU A 56 2.52 -14.68 9.22
N LEU A 57 2.19 -13.51 8.68
CA LEU A 57 1.06 -13.37 7.75
C LEU A 57 1.28 -14.18 6.46
N ASN A 58 2.51 -14.22 5.94
CA ASN A 58 2.87 -15.05 4.79
C ASN A 58 2.74 -16.55 5.06
N GLU A 59 3.20 -17.00 6.21
CA GLU A 59 3.05 -18.40 6.64
C GLU A 59 1.57 -18.78 6.73
N LEU A 60 0.77 -17.94 7.39
CA LEU A 60 -0.66 -18.15 7.57
C LEU A 60 -1.45 -18.11 6.26
N LYS A 61 -1.08 -17.21 5.32
CA LYS A 61 -1.63 -17.18 3.95
C LYS A 61 -1.51 -18.53 3.28
N ARG A 62 -0.36 -19.19 3.42
CA ARG A 62 -0.09 -20.51 2.82
C ARG A 62 -0.77 -21.64 3.58
N GLU A 63 -0.67 -21.65 4.91
CA GLU A 63 -1.19 -22.73 5.77
C GLU A 63 -2.72 -22.81 5.71
N PHE A 64 -3.40 -21.66 5.75
CA PHE A 64 -4.87 -21.60 5.77
C PHE A 64 -5.48 -21.38 4.37
N ASN A 65 -4.66 -21.21 3.33
CA ASN A 65 -5.12 -20.87 1.97
C ASN A 65 -6.08 -19.67 1.98
N THR A 66 -5.71 -18.62 2.74
CA THR A 66 -6.49 -17.41 2.95
C THR A 66 -5.94 -16.29 2.07
N ALA A 67 -6.79 -15.59 1.32
CA ALA A 67 -6.40 -14.36 0.65
C ALA A 67 -6.25 -13.22 1.67
N ILE A 68 -5.28 -12.32 1.46
CA ILE A 68 -5.04 -11.17 2.34
C ILE A 68 -5.17 -9.89 1.54
N ILE A 69 -6.06 -8.98 1.98
CA ILE A 69 -6.04 -7.58 1.57
C ILE A 69 -5.29 -6.80 2.65
N MET A 70 -4.18 -6.20 2.25
CA MET A 70 -3.36 -5.38 3.15
C MET A 70 -3.54 -3.91 2.82
N ILE A 71 -3.92 -3.10 3.80
CA ILE A 71 -3.98 -1.65 3.69
C ILE A 71 -2.79 -1.10 4.46
N THR A 72 -1.91 -0.38 3.77
CA THR A 72 -0.69 0.18 4.37
C THR A 72 -0.17 1.36 3.55
N HIS A 73 0.56 2.25 4.20
CA HIS A 73 1.35 3.30 3.57
C HIS A 73 2.85 2.94 3.46
N ASP A 74 3.24 1.78 3.96
CA ASP A 74 4.64 1.31 3.93
C ASP A 74 4.91 0.54 2.64
N LEU A 75 5.58 1.21 1.70
CA LEU A 75 5.92 0.64 0.38
C LEU A 75 6.91 -0.52 0.49
N GLY A 76 7.79 -0.53 1.50
CA GLY A 76 8.71 -1.64 1.73
C GLY A 76 7.98 -2.94 2.11
N VAL A 77 6.91 -2.82 2.91
CA VAL A 77 6.03 -3.94 3.23
C VAL A 77 5.33 -4.45 1.98
N VAL A 78 4.77 -3.55 1.16
CA VAL A 78 4.07 -3.91 -0.07
C VAL A 78 4.98 -4.68 -1.03
N ALA A 79 6.19 -4.17 -1.27
CA ALA A 79 7.18 -4.79 -2.16
C ALA A 79 7.54 -6.22 -1.76
N GLY A 80 7.58 -6.52 -0.45
CA GLY A 80 8.02 -7.82 0.07
C GLY A 80 6.96 -8.93 0.05
N ILE A 81 5.66 -8.61 -0.07
CA ILE A 81 4.60 -9.57 0.23
C ILE A 81 3.46 -9.58 -0.78
N CYS A 82 3.15 -8.44 -1.40
CA CYS A 82 1.97 -8.31 -2.23
C CYS A 82 2.19 -8.88 -3.63
N ASP A 83 1.26 -9.70 -4.09
CA ASP A 83 1.23 -10.19 -5.47
C ASP A 83 0.68 -9.10 -6.40
N GLN A 84 -0.34 -8.35 -5.92
CA GLN A 84 -1.02 -7.27 -6.62
C GLN A 84 -1.06 -6.02 -5.74
N VAL A 85 -0.96 -4.85 -6.36
CA VAL A 85 -0.95 -3.56 -5.68
C VAL A 85 -1.99 -2.64 -6.29
N MET A 86 -2.78 -2.01 -5.43
CA MET A 86 -3.71 -0.95 -5.79
C MET A 86 -3.24 0.36 -5.17
N VAL A 87 -2.78 1.29 -5.99
CA VAL A 87 -2.41 2.63 -5.54
C VAL A 87 -3.66 3.50 -5.49
N MET A 88 -3.95 4.07 -4.32
CA MET A 88 -5.14 4.90 -4.10
C MET A 88 -4.76 6.34 -3.74
N TYR A 89 -5.54 7.30 -4.21
CA TYR A 89 -5.41 8.70 -3.84
C TYR A 89 -6.79 9.33 -3.69
N ALA A 90 -7.04 9.97 -2.57
CA ALA A 90 -8.32 10.62 -2.25
C ALA A 90 -9.55 9.71 -2.52
N GLY A 91 -9.48 8.45 -2.08
CA GLY A 91 -10.55 7.47 -2.21
C GLY A 91 -10.74 6.88 -3.61
N ARG A 92 -9.87 7.20 -4.58
CA ARG A 92 -9.94 6.66 -5.94
C ARG A 92 -8.71 5.82 -6.27
N THR A 93 -8.92 4.75 -7.04
CA THR A 93 -7.82 3.96 -7.60
C THR A 93 -7.12 4.78 -8.68
N MET A 94 -5.82 5.01 -8.52
CA MET A 94 -4.99 5.69 -9.51
C MET A 94 -4.34 4.67 -10.45
N GLU A 95 -3.84 3.58 -9.87
CA GLU A 95 -3.17 2.52 -10.61
C GLU A 95 -3.38 1.17 -9.92
N TYR A 96 -3.40 0.08 -10.69
CA TYR A 96 -3.48 -1.29 -10.21
C TYR A 96 -2.62 -2.18 -11.09
N GLY A 97 -1.88 -3.09 -10.50
CA GLY A 97 -1.02 -4.03 -11.23
C GLY A 97 -0.28 -4.97 -10.29
N THR A 98 0.61 -5.79 -10.85
CA THR A 98 1.52 -6.59 -10.04
C THR A 98 2.47 -5.69 -9.24
N ALA A 99 3.03 -6.19 -8.14
CA ALA A 99 4.03 -5.45 -7.38
C ALA A 99 5.18 -5.01 -8.30
N GLU A 100 5.67 -5.89 -9.17
CA GLU A 100 6.73 -5.58 -10.15
C GLU A 100 6.33 -4.41 -11.06
N GLN A 101 5.10 -4.41 -11.61
CA GLN A 101 4.63 -3.32 -12.47
C GLN A 101 4.57 -1.98 -11.73
N ILE A 102 4.05 -1.97 -10.50
CA ILE A 102 3.90 -0.74 -9.73
C ILE A 102 5.24 -0.18 -9.25
N PHE A 103 6.18 -1.04 -8.84
CA PHE A 103 7.47 -0.60 -8.31
C PHE A 103 8.50 -0.24 -9.39
N TYR A 104 8.51 -0.96 -10.52
CA TYR A 104 9.52 -0.76 -11.56
C TYR A 104 8.99 -0.12 -12.85
N HIS A 105 7.69 -0.20 -13.09
CA HIS A 105 7.05 0.32 -14.30
C HIS A 105 5.75 1.07 -13.99
N PRO A 106 5.75 2.05 -13.05
CA PRO A 106 4.56 2.82 -12.73
C PRO A 106 4.13 3.65 -13.93
N THR A 107 2.83 3.76 -14.17
CA THR A 107 2.25 4.44 -15.33
C THR A 107 1.35 5.62 -14.95
N HIS A 108 1.13 5.86 -13.67
CA HIS A 108 0.40 7.02 -13.17
C HIS A 108 1.35 8.02 -12.49
N PRO A 109 1.26 9.34 -12.77
CA PRO A 109 2.15 10.34 -12.17
C PRO A 109 2.23 10.31 -10.64
N TYR A 110 1.15 9.95 -9.96
CA TYR A 110 1.16 9.78 -8.51
C TYR A 110 2.00 8.57 -8.07
N SER A 111 1.85 7.42 -8.75
CA SER A 111 2.65 6.23 -8.46
C SER A 111 4.14 6.48 -8.71
N ILE A 112 4.47 7.17 -9.81
CA ILE A 112 5.85 7.59 -10.11
C ILE A 112 6.40 8.44 -8.96
N GLY A 113 5.66 9.49 -8.57
CA GLY A 113 6.10 10.35 -7.46
C GLY A 113 6.23 9.63 -6.12
N LEU A 114 5.43 8.56 -5.87
CA LEU A 114 5.60 7.72 -4.68
C LEU A 114 6.88 6.88 -4.75
N MET A 115 7.21 6.31 -5.92
CA MET A 115 8.43 5.52 -6.10
C MET A 115 9.68 6.41 -6.02
N ASP A 116 9.64 7.62 -6.59
CA ASP A 116 10.74 8.59 -6.51
C ASP A 116 10.98 9.11 -5.10
N ALA A 117 9.95 9.07 -4.22
CA ALA A 117 10.07 9.46 -2.83
C ALA A 117 10.67 8.37 -1.92
N ILE A 118 10.89 7.14 -2.43
CA ILE A 118 11.55 6.07 -1.68
C ILE A 118 13.06 6.33 -1.62
N PRO A 119 13.67 6.40 -0.41
CA PRO A 119 15.11 6.57 -0.29
C PRO A 119 15.87 5.40 -0.95
N ARG A 120 16.76 5.69 -1.89
CA ARG A 120 17.65 4.70 -2.47
C ARG A 120 18.87 4.51 -1.57
N LEU A 121 19.21 3.25 -1.25
CA LEU A 121 20.34 2.93 -0.37
C LEU A 121 21.72 3.21 -1.02
N ASP A 122 21.75 3.33 -2.33
CA ASP A 122 22.94 3.50 -3.18
C ASP A 122 23.06 4.91 -3.79
N GLY A 123 22.13 5.81 -3.50
CA GLY A 123 22.10 7.17 -4.02
C GLY A 123 22.86 8.15 -3.14
N ASN A 124 23.76 8.94 -3.75
CA ASN A 124 24.38 10.13 -3.15
C ASN A 124 23.43 11.35 -3.11
N GLU A 125 22.13 11.14 -3.27
CA GLU A 125 21.20 12.25 -3.33
C GLU A 125 20.86 12.72 -1.91
N GLU A 126 21.34 13.89 -1.56
CA GLU A 126 21.08 14.59 -0.29
C GLU A 126 19.62 15.04 -0.13
N HIS A 127 18.79 14.94 -1.17
CA HIS A 127 17.41 15.42 -1.17
C HIS A 127 16.41 14.33 -1.60
N LEU A 128 15.48 14.01 -0.71
CA LEU A 128 14.33 13.20 -1.05
C LEU A 128 13.42 13.97 -2.02
N VAL A 129 13.09 13.35 -3.14
CA VAL A 129 12.10 13.89 -4.07
C VAL A 129 10.71 13.78 -3.41
N THR A 130 10.04 14.90 -3.23
CA THR A 130 8.71 14.94 -2.62
C THR A 130 7.66 15.34 -3.65
N ILE A 131 6.45 14.78 -3.53
CA ILE A 131 5.31 15.21 -4.35
C ILE A 131 4.89 16.61 -3.88
N PRO A 132 4.97 17.66 -4.72
CA PRO A 132 4.69 19.03 -4.32
C PRO A 132 3.21 19.24 -3.96
N GLY A 133 2.94 20.29 -3.18
CA GLY A 133 1.61 20.69 -2.77
C GLY A 133 0.96 19.81 -1.70
N ASN A 134 -0.23 20.20 -1.26
CA ASN A 134 -0.97 19.50 -0.20
C ASN A 134 -2.00 18.52 -0.77
N PRO A 135 -2.33 17.43 -0.06
CA PRO A 135 -3.46 16.58 -0.38
C PRO A 135 -4.76 17.39 -0.47
N PRO A 136 -5.70 17.01 -1.35
CA PRO A 136 -6.96 17.74 -1.49
C PRO A 136 -7.83 17.58 -0.24
N ASN A 137 -8.67 18.56 0.01
CA ASN A 137 -9.73 18.45 0.99
C ASN A 137 -10.74 17.39 0.51
N LEU A 138 -10.93 16.32 1.28
CA LEU A 138 -11.81 15.21 0.92
C LEU A 138 -13.28 15.61 0.84
N LEU A 139 -13.69 16.71 1.53
CA LEU A 139 -15.04 17.25 1.45
C LEU A 139 -15.27 18.05 0.14
N HIS A 140 -14.20 18.50 -0.50
CA HIS A 140 -14.25 19.35 -1.70
C HIS A 140 -13.25 18.84 -2.74
N LEU A 141 -13.46 17.61 -3.21
CA LEU A 141 -12.60 17.01 -4.24
C LEU A 141 -12.77 17.72 -5.59
N PRO A 142 -11.70 17.83 -6.40
CA PRO A 142 -11.79 18.24 -7.79
C PRO A 142 -12.80 17.37 -8.57
N LYS A 143 -13.55 17.98 -9.50
CA LYS A 143 -14.53 17.26 -10.33
C LYS A 143 -13.88 16.17 -11.19
N GLY A 144 -12.63 16.38 -11.62
CA GLY A 144 -11.87 15.49 -12.47
C GLY A 144 -10.95 14.54 -11.71
N CYS A 145 -9.71 14.45 -12.15
CA CYS A 145 -8.67 13.68 -11.48
C CYS A 145 -8.32 14.33 -10.13
N PRO A 146 -8.43 13.64 -8.98
CA PRO A 146 -8.15 14.21 -7.68
C PRO A 146 -6.67 14.60 -7.49
N PHE A 147 -5.77 14.02 -8.27
CA PHE A 147 -4.35 14.33 -8.24
C PHE A 147 -3.97 15.52 -9.14
N SER A 148 -4.86 15.96 -10.04
CA SER A 148 -4.55 17.02 -11.02
C SER A 148 -3.97 18.31 -10.42
N PRO A 149 -4.36 18.80 -9.22
CA PRO A 149 -3.76 20.01 -8.64
C PRO A 149 -2.29 19.87 -8.24
N ARG A 150 -1.80 18.63 -8.11
CA ARG A 150 -0.41 18.31 -7.74
C ARG A 150 0.37 17.66 -8.89
N CYS A 151 -0.29 17.38 -9.99
CA CYS A 151 0.28 16.69 -11.13
C CYS A 151 1.03 17.66 -12.05
N GLN A 152 2.33 17.51 -12.19
CA GLN A 152 3.14 18.31 -13.11
C GLN A 152 2.77 18.13 -14.60
N PHE A 153 2.03 17.05 -14.92
CA PHE A 153 1.57 16.73 -16.27
C PHE A 153 0.09 17.05 -16.47
N ALA A 154 -0.55 17.80 -15.55
CA ALA A 154 -1.96 18.09 -15.65
C ALA A 154 -2.30 18.83 -16.94
N THR A 155 -3.38 18.42 -17.60
CA THR A 155 -3.97 19.05 -18.79
C THR A 155 -5.44 19.41 -18.53
N GLU A 156 -6.06 20.13 -19.46
CA GLU A 156 -7.50 20.45 -19.37
C GLU A 156 -8.37 19.19 -19.30
N GLN A 157 -7.97 18.10 -19.95
CA GLN A 157 -8.67 16.81 -19.87
C GLN A 157 -8.78 16.27 -18.45
N CYS A 158 -7.83 16.62 -17.57
CA CYS A 158 -7.84 16.22 -16.16
C CYS A 158 -8.97 16.86 -15.35
N GLN A 159 -9.67 17.87 -15.87
CA GLN A 159 -10.90 18.42 -15.27
C GLN A 159 -12.07 17.44 -15.39
N THR A 160 -11.99 16.45 -16.27
CA THR A 160 -12.92 15.33 -16.35
C THR A 160 -12.26 14.11 -15.69
N ALA A 161 -13.04 13.36 -14.90
CA ALA A 161 -12.54 12.17 -14.24
C ALA A 161 -12.15 11.11 -15.28
N PRO A 162 -10.88 10.66 -15.35
CA PRO A 162 -10.52 9.54 -16.20
C PRO A 162 -11.22 8.27 -15.72
N LYS A 163 -11.38 7.31 -16.62
CA LYS A 163 -11.86 5.97 -16.28
C LYS A 163 -10.66 5.07 -16.06
N LEU A 164 -10.79 4.12 -15.14
CA LEU A 164 -9.81 3.05 -14.98
C LEU A 164 -9.78 2.21 -16.26
N THR A 165 -8.67 2.22 -16.97
CA THR A 165 -8.49 1.54 -18.26
C THR A 165 -7.32 0.59 -18.20
N THR A 166 -7.42 -0.54 -18.91
CA THR A 166 -6.31 -1.47 -19.08
C THR A 166 -5.23 -0.79 -19.90
N PHE A 167 -4.01 -0.77 -19.35
CA PHE A 167 -2.85 -0.21 -20.03
C PHE A 167 -2.02 -1.30 -20.71
N ASN A 168 -1.64 -2.33 -19.95
CA ASN A 168 -0.83 -3.44 -20.44
C ASN A 168 -1.28 -4.73 -19.76
N HIS A 169 -1.66 -5.74 -20.54
CA HIS A 169 -2.15 -7.06 -20.10
C HIS A 169 -2.98 -7.08 -18.80
N SER A 170 -2.39 -6.76 -17.65
CA SER A 170 -3.04 -6.79 -16.34
C SER A 170 -2.93 -5.48 -15.55
N GLN A 171 -2.19 -4.47 -16.08
CA GLN A 171 -2.02 -3.18 -15.41
C GLN A 171 -3.17 -2.24 -15.81
N LEU A 172 -3.83 -1.68 -14.80
CA LEU A 172 -4.91 -0.70 -14.96
C LEU A 172 -4.43 0.65 -14.47
N ARG A 173 -4.85 1.72 -15.14
CA ARG A 173 -4.57 3.08 -14.69
C ARG A 173 -5.76 4.02 -14.89
N ASN A 174 -5.80 5.05 -14.08
CA ASN A 174 -6.82 6.10 -14.10
C ASN A 174 -6.20 7.45 -14.50
N CYS A 175 -5.70 7.54 -15.74
CA CYS A 175 -4.98 8.70 -16.25
C CYS A 175 -5.25 8.94 -17.73
N TRP A 176 -5.32 10.22 -18.14
CA TRP A 176 -5.47 10.64 -19.53
C TRP A 176 -4.16 10.69 -20.32
N LEU A 177 -3.03 10.77 -19.62
CA LEU A 177 -1.74 10.97 -20.30
C LEU A 177 -1.31 9.70 -21.03
N PRO A 178 -0.77 9.84 -22.26
CA PRO A 178 -0.12 8.75 -22.96
C PRO A 178 1.15 8.34 -22.22
N VAL A 179 1.48 7.03 -22.22
CA VAL A 179 2.57 6.47 -21.41
C VAL A 179 3.95 6.86 -21.93
N GLU A 180 4.07 7.10 -23.23
CA GLU A 180 5.31 7.51 -23.89
C GLU A 180 5.92 8.78 -23.26
N LYS A 181 5.14 9.53 -22.48
CA LYS A 181 5.65 10.71 -21.73
C LYS A 181 6.37 10.36 -20.43
N PHE A 182 6.36 9.10 -20.00
CA PHE A 182 6.97 8.64 -18.73
C PHE A 182 8.19 7.74 -18.92
N THR A 183 8.54 7.38 -20.17
CA THR A 183 9.84 6.75 -20.46
C THR A 183 10.92 7.80 -20.27
N LEU A 184 11.54 7.74 -19.09
CA LEU A 184 12.82 8.38 -18.80
C LEU A 184 13.95 7.58 -19.42
#